data_0cc73247382a3269436281313bee75fd
#
_entry.id   0cc73247382a3269436281313bee75fd
#
_cell.length_a   1.000
_cell.length_b   1.000
_cell.length_c   1.000
_cell.angle_alpha   90.00
_cell.angle_beta   90.00
_cell.angle_gamma   90.00
#
_symmetry.space_group_name_H-M   'P 1'
#
loop_
_entity.id
_entity.type
_entity.pdbx_description
1 polymer ?
#
loop_
_entity_poly.entity_id
_entity_poly.type
_entity_poly.pdbx_seq_one_letter_code
_entity_poly.pdbx_strand_id
1 'polypeptide(L)'
;MSTQFARAAFAAAALALPLTACGGGSSTTSSNSGSTGGSPADVTIVATGLQYTQSSFTAKAGDISIELDNQDPVAHNVTLENGQRLLVESDPKKAHTATVTLAAGTYKLYCSVPGHNMHATLTVQ
;
A
#
# COMPACT_ATOMS: atom_id res chain seq x y z
N MET A 1 -14.18 37.10 33.69
CA MET A 1 -13.90 38.31 32.88
C MET A 1 -14.13 37.93 31.41
N SER A 2 -15.22 38.48 30.90
CA SER A 2 -15.68 38.32 29.52
C SER A 2 -14.80 39.10 28.55
N THR A 3 -14.57 38.57 27.37
CA THR A 3 -14.44 39.41 26.18
C THR A 3 -14.90 38.65 24.94
N GLN A 4 -16.09 38.99 24.54
CA GLN A 4 -16.64 38.79 23.18
C GLN A 4 -15.99 39.82 22.26
N PHE A 5 -16.06 39.54 20.97
CA PHE A 5 -16.16 40.41 19.77
C PHE A 5 -15.47 39.69 18.61
N ALA A 6 -15.90 39.63 17.38
CA ALA A 6 -17.04 40.24 16.72
C ALA A 6 -17.28 39.46 15.40
N ARG A 7 -18.52 39.47 15.00
CA ARG A 7 -19.01 39.03 13.66
C ARG A 7 -18.51 40.01 12.60
N ALA A 8 -18.05 39.51 11.45
CA ALA A 8 -18.09 40.26 10.21
C ALA A 8 -18.61 39.33 9.10
N ALA A 9 -19.84 39.57 8.74
CA ALA A 9 -20.44 39.08 7.51
C ALA A 9 -20.04 40.00 6.37
N PHE A 10 -19.60 39.48 5.24
CA PHE A 10 -19.65 40.17 3.96
C PHE A 10 -20.24 39.28 2.88
N ALA A 11 -21.18 39.91 2.22
CA ALA A 11 -22.08 39.34 1.24
C ALA A 11 -21.46 39.24 -0.16
N ALA A 12 -21.93 38.27 -0.87
CA ALA A 12 -22.27 38.17 -2.30
C ALA A 12 -21.53 39.03 -3.34
N ALA A 13 -21.01 38.33 -4.35
CA ALA A 13 -21.15 38.74 -5.75
C ALA A 13 -21.11 37.51 -6.64
N ALA A 14 -22.27 37.23 -7.23
CA ALA A 14 -22.44 36.32 -8.33
C ALA A 14 -21.94 36.96 -9.62
N LEU A 15 -21.18 36.25 -10.43
CA LEU A 15 -21.06 36.53 -11.87
C LEU A 15 -21.08 35.21 -12.63
N ALA A 16 -22.05 35.15 -13.52
CA ALA A 16 -22.34 34.02 -14.37
C ALA A 16 -21.63 34.11 -15.72
N LEU A 17 -21.27 32.87 -16.25
CA LEU A 17 -21.23 32.48 -17.68
C LEU A 17 -20.06 32.96 -18.57
N PRO A 18 -19.68 32.18 -19.67
CA PRO A 18 -20.48 31.20 -20.39
C PRO A 18 -19.82 29.84 -20.67
N LEU A 19 -20.67 28.89 -21.06
CA LEU A 19 -20.34 27.63 -21.75
C LEU A 19 -19.61 27.89 -23.07
N THR A 20 -18.55 27.12 -23.29
CA THR A 20 -18.14 26.77 -24.65
C THR A 20 -17.93 25.27 -24.71
N ALA A 21 -18.86 24.61 -25.35
CA ALA A 21 -18.77 23.22 -25.78
C ALA A 21 -17.99 23.20 -27.12
N CYS A 22 -17.10 22.26 -27.25
CA CYS A 22 -16.66 21.56 -28.47
C CYS A 22 -15.50 20.66 -28.04
N GLY A 23 -15.53 19.36 -28.12
CA GLY A 23 -15.92 18.54 -29.26
C GLY A 23 -14.72 17.68 -29.60
N GLY A 24 -14.92 16.37 -29.75
CA GLY A 24 -13.93 15.44 -30.32
C GLY A 24 -13.22 14.61 -29.24
N GLY A 25 -13.63 13.43 -28.90
CA GLY A 25 -13.64 12.24 -29.70
C GLY A 25 -12.30 11.55 -29.60
N SER A 26 -12.20 10.58 -28.71
CA SER A 26 -11.51 9.31 -28.96
C SER A 26 -11.74 8.40 -27.77
N SER A 27 -12.79 7.63 -27.88
CA SER A 27 -13.01 6.46 -27.04
C SER A 27 -11.92 5.43 -27.36
N THR A 28 -10.93 5.33 -26.51
CA THR A 28 -10.16 4.09 -26.47
C THR A 28 -10.77 3.26 -25.36
N THR A 29 -11.69 2.41 -25.78
CA THR A 29 -12.22 1.32 -24.96
C THR A 29 -11.07 0.36 -24.68
N SER A 30 -10.37 0.57 -23.60
CA SER A 30 -9.58 -0.49 -22.99
C SER A 30 -10.52 -1.23 -22.05
N SER A 31 -11.03 -2.32 -22.55
CA SER A 31 -11.68 -3.35 -21.73
C SER A 31 -10.66 -3.87 -20.74
N ASN A 32 -10.63 -3.30 -19.55
CA ASN A 32 -9.91 -3.89 -18.45
C ASN A 32 -10.89 -4.67 -17.60
N SER A 33 -10.88 -5.97 -17.82
CA SER A 33 -11.58 -6.94 -17.01
C SER A 33 -11.16 -6.79 -15.55
N GLY A 34 -12.13 -6.53 -14.69
CA GLY A 34 -12.20 -6.84 -13.29
C GLY A 34 -10.89 -6.94 -12.50
N SER A 35 -10.36 -5.80 -12.09
CA SER A 35 -9.55 -5.72 -10.91
C SER A 35 -10.29 -4.83 -9.92
N THR A 36 -10.69 -5.39 -8.82
CA THR A 36 -11.15 -4.64 -7.63
C THR A 36 -10.09 -3.59 -7.33
N GLY A 37 -10.47 -2.33 -7.54
CA GLY A 37 -9.55 -1.20 -7.48
C GLY A 37 -9.00 -0.95 -6.06
N GLY A 38 -7.92 -1.65 -5.72
CA GLY A 38 -7.02 -1.24 -4.64
C GLY A 38 -5.87 -0.44 -5.28
N SER A 39 -5.44 0.63 -4.64
CA SER A 39 -4.16 1.24 -4.98
C SER A 39 -3.06 0.17 -4.92
N PRO A 40 -2.04 0.23 -5.79
CA PRO A 40 -0.92 -0.70 -5.69
C PRO A 40 -0.31 -0.62 -4.29
N ALA A 41 0.14 -1.75 -3.78
CA ALA A 41 0.82 -1.80 -2.49
C ALA A 41 2.13 -0.99 -2.55
N ASP A 42 2.50 -0.39 -1.42
CA ASP A 42 3.78 0.35 -1.31
C ASP A 42 4.97 -0.60 -1.45
N VAL A 43 4.81 -1.83 -1.00
CA VAL A 43 5.81 -2.90 -1.11
C VAL A 43 5.12 -4.17 -1.56
N THR A 44 5.57 -4.74 -2.67
CA THR A 44 5.15 -6.07 -3.14
C THR A 44 6.29 -7.06 -2.96
N ILE A 45 6.06 -8.10 -2.17
CA ILE A 45 6.99 -9.19 -1.91
C ILE A 45 6.48 -10.44 -2.62
N VAL A 46 7.25 -10.95 -3.55
CA VAL A 46 6.89 -12.19 -4.26
C VAL A 46 7.63 -13.36 -3.62
N ALA A 47 6.89 -14.39 -3.22
CA ALA A 47 7.41 -15.64 -2.68
C ALA A 47 7.27 -16.76 -3.71
N THR A 48 8.38 -17.36 -4.09
CA THR A 48 8.43 -18.51 -5.00
C THR A 48 9.66 -19.37 -4.76
N GLY A 49 9.52 -20.70 -4.83
CA GLY A 49 10.61 -21.64 -4.60
C GLY A 49 11.16 -21.57 -3.18
N LEU A 50 10.32 -21.31 -2.18
CA LEU A 50 10.70 -21.12 -0.77
C LEU A 50 11.69 -19.96 -0.55
N GLN A 51 11.56 -18.90 -1.35
CA GLN A 51 12.38 -17.69 -1.26
C GLN A 51 11.55 -16.44 -1.55
N TYR A 52 11.95 -15.30 -0.99
CA TYR A 52 11.53 -14.01 -1.52
C TYR A 52 12.37 -13.69 -2.75
N THR A 53 11.74 -13.27 -3.84
CA THR A 53 12.44 -12.99 -5.11
C THR A 53 13.40 -11.81 -5.02
N GLN A 54 13.22 -10.95 -4.03
CA GLN A 54 14.08 -9.81 -3.75
C GLN A 54 14.56 -9.86 -2.30
N SER A 55 15.80 -9.45 -2.08
CA SER A 55 16.41 -9.41 -0.75
C SER A 55 16.31 -8.05 -0.06
N SER A 56 15.84 -7.02 -0.76
CA SER A 56 15.70 -5.67 -0.21
C SER A 56 14.52 -4.90 -0.78
N PHE A 57 13.88 -4.15 0.08
CA PHE A 57 12.73 -3.29 -0.22
C PHE A 57 12.90 -1.93 0.44
N THR A 58 12.22 -0.92 -0.09
CA THR A 58 12.20 0.45 0.47
C THR A 58 10.77 0.96 0.54
N ALA A 59 10.43 1.64 1.62
CA ALA A 59 9.14 2.29 1.81
C ALA A 59 9.29 3.62 2.54
N LYS A 60 8.23 4.44 2.53
CA LYS A 60 8.14 5.65 3.36
C LYS A 60 7.64 5.31 4.76
N ALA A 61 8.11 6.06 5.76
CA ALA A 61 7.64 5.92 7.14
C ALA A 61 6.16 6.28 7.28
N GLY A 62 5.47 5.58 8.15
CA GLY A 62 4.04 5.72 8.39
C GLY A 62 3.29 4.44 8.11
N ASP A 63 2.09 4.55 7.57
CA ASP A 63 1.29 3.40 7.16
C ASP A 63 1.78 2.90 5.81
N ILE A 64 2.21 1.65 5.78
CA ILE A 64 2.80 0.98 4.62
C ILE A 64 1.90 -0.19 4.26
N SER A 65 1.41 -0.23 3.03
CA SER A 65 0.70 -1.39 2.51
C SER A 65 1.71 -2.38 1.94
N ILE A 66 1.73 -3.59 2.49
CA ILE A 66 2.62 -4.67 2.08
C ILE A 66 1.79 -5.78 1.47
N GLU A 67 2.05 -6.12 0.23
CA GLU A 67 1.48 -7.27 -0.45
C GLU A 67 2.49 -8.42 -0.44
N LEU A 68 2.03 -9.60 -0.03
CA LEU A 68 2.74 -10.86 -0.22
C LEU A 68 2.04 -11.66 -1.33
N ASP A 69 2.66 -11.70 -2.51
CA ASP A 69 2.24 -12.54 -3.63
C ASP A 69 2.90 -13.91 -3.52
N ASN A 70 2.13 -14.87 -3.00
CA ASN A 70 2.61 -16.22 -2.78
C ASN A 70 2.35 -17.10 -4.02
N GLN A 71 3.41 -17.42 -4.74
CA GLN A 71 3.38 -18.27 -5.93
C GLN A 71 3.71 -19.74 -5.64
N ASP A 72 3.90 -20.11 -4.38
CA ASP A 72 4.19 -21.48 -3.97
C ASP A 72 2.92 -22.25 -3.58
N PRO A 73 2.98 -23.59 -3.56
CA PRO A 73 1.87 -24.45 -3.11
C PRO A 73 1.80 -24.57 -1.57
N VAL A 74 2.56 -23.80 -0.83
CA VAL A 74 2.60 -23.75 0.64
C VAL A 74 2.39 -22.32 1.13
N ALA A 75 1.91 -22.15 2.35
CA ALA A 75 1.72 -20.83 2.94
C ALA A 75 3.06 -20.17 3.27
N HIS A 76 3.12 -18.85 3.12
CA HIS A 76 4.23 -18.00 3.51
C HIS A 76 3.78 -16.80 4.32
N ASN A 77 4.69 -16.20 5.06
CA ASN A 77 4.44 -14.94 5.74
C ASN A 77 5.67 -14.04 5.72
N VAL A 78 5.46 -12.79 6.10
CA VAL A 78 6.52 -11.81 6.31
C VAL A 78 6.42 -11.35 7.77
N THR A 79 7.47 -11.61 8.50
CA THR A 79 7.57 -11.32 9.94
C THR A 79 8.81 -10.46 10.20
N LEU A 80 8.70 -9.48 11.10
CA LEU A 80 9.86 -8.73 11.58
C LEU A 80 10.70 -9.62 12.50
N GLU A 81 12.02 -9.68 12.26
CA GLU A 81 12.96 -10.43 13.09
C GLU A 81 12.99 -9.86 14.52
N ASN A 82 13.00 -8.53 14.63
CA ASN A 82 12.92 -7.85 15.91
C ASN A 82 11.48 -7.88 16.46
N GLY A 83 11.27 -8.60 17.54
CA GLY A 83 9.98 -8.73 18.20
C GLY A 83 9.04 -9.76 17.60
N GLN A 84 9.46 -10.48 16.56
CA GLN A 84 8.67 -11.54 15.90
C GLN A 84 7.24 -11.10 15.53
N ARG A 85 7.12 -9.87 15.02
CA ARG A 85 5.83 -9.30 14.62
C ARG A 85 5.47 -9.74 13.22
N LEU A 86 4.39 -10.47 13.07
CA LEU A 86 3.79 -10.80 11.79
C LEU A 86 3.29 -9.52 11.10
N LEU A 87 3.69 -9.30 9.86
CA LEU A 87 3.25 -8.18 9.02
C LEU A 87 2.14 -8.61 8.08
N VAL A 88 2.36 -9.67 7.31
CA VAL A 88 1.41 -10.20 6.34
C VAL A 88 1.62 -11.70 6.17
N GLU A 89 0.55 -12.42 5.92
CA GLU A 89 0.53 -13.86 5.65
C GLU A 89 -0.28 -14.12 4.38
N SER A 90 0.12 -15.10 3.59
CA SER A 90 -0.60 -15.49 2.38
C SER A 90 -0.69 -17.01 2.24
N ASP A 91 -1.90 -17.45 1.93
CA ASP A 91 -2.19 -18.85 1.58
C ASP A 91 -1.47 -19.27 0.29
N PRO A 92 -1.37 -20.59 0.04
CA PRO A 92 -0.83 -21.11 -1.21
C PRO A 92 -1.47 -20.51 -2.46
N LYS A 93 -0.64 -20.04 -3.38
CA LYS A 93 -1.08 -19.49 -4.68
C LYS A 93 -2.03 -18.28 -4.58
N LYS A 94 -1.88 -17.48 -3.52
CA LYS A 94 -2.67 -16.25 -3.32
C LYS A 94 -1.77 -15.05 -3.05
N ALA A 95 -2.30 -13.87 -3.34
CA ALA A 95 -1.77 -12.61 -2.86
C ALA A 95 -2.62 -12.10 -1.69
N HIS A 96 -1.95 -11.54 -0.69
CA HIS A 96 -2.61 -10.91 0.45
C HIS A 96 -1.91 -9.59 0.79
N THR A 97 -2.69 -8.55 1.05
CA THR A 97 -2.17 -7.23 1.42
C THR A 97 -2.56 -6.88 2.85
N ALA A 98 -1.61 -6.37 3.60
CA ALA A 98 -1.84 -5.83 4.95
C ALA A 98 -1.21 -4.45 5.07
N THR A 99 -1.83 -3.57 5.86
CA THR A 99 -1.27 -2.26 6.19
C THR A 99 -0.64 -2.31 7.57
N VAL A 100 0.60 -1.84 7.65
CA VAL A 100 1.38 -1.80 8.91
C VAL A 100 1.98 -0.42 9.10
N THR A 101 2.03 0.05 10.34
CA THR A 101 2.68 1.32 10.66
C THR A 101 4.11 1.06 11.13
N LEU A 102 5.09 1.63 10.42
CA LEU A 102 6.50 1.53 10.75
C LEU A 102 7.17 2.92 10.76
N ALA A 103 8.03 3.14 11.74
CA ALA A 103 8.91 4.31 11.78
C ALA A 103 10.10 4.15 10.81
N ALA A 104 10.79 5.25 10.52
CA ALA A 104 12.03 5.19 9.74
C ALA A 104 13.05 4.28 10.41
N GLY A 105 13.71 3.43 9.63
CA GLY A 105 14.67 2.45 10.13
C GLY A 105 14.88 1.30 9.15
N THR A 106 15.77 0.38 9.53
CA THR A 106 16.07 -0.83 8.77
C THR A 106 15.53 -2.05 9.52
N TYR A 107 14.70 -2.82 8.85
CA TYR A 107 13.99 -3.96 9.40
C TYR A 107 14.41 -5.25 8.69
N LYS A 108 14.80 -6.24 9.47
CA LYS A 108 15.01 -7.60 8.98
C LYS A 108 13.68 -8.32 8.89
N LEU A 109 13.42 -8.91 7.74
CA LEU A 109 12.22 -9.68 7.43
C LEU A 109 12.57 -11.15 7.28
N TYR A 110 11.69 -12.03 7.73
CA TYR A 110 11.82 -13.47 7.53
C TYR A 110 10.45 -14.15 7.43
N CYS A 111 10.41 -15.36 6.90
CA CYS A 111 9.25 -16.24 6.97
C CYS A 111 9.34 -17.09 8.24
N SER A 112 8.33 -16.99 9.11
CA SER A 112 8.31 -17.73 10.38
C SER A 112 7.75 -19.15 10.26
N VAL A 113 7.37 -19.58 9.07
CA VAL A 113 6.92 -20.96 8.84
C VAL A 113 8.10 -21.91 9.04
N PRO A 114 7.98 -22.94 9.87
CA PRO A 114 9.07 -23.89 10.14
C PRO A 114 9.63 -24.53 8.87
N GLY A 115 10.96 -24.53 8.74
CA GLY A 115 11.65 -25.09 7.58
C GLY A 115 11.83 -24.14 6.41
N HIS A 116 11.28 -22.92 6.49
CA HIS A 116 11.45 -21.90 5.47
C HIS A 116 12.62 -20.98 5.85
N ASN A 117 13.63 -20.90 5.00
CA ASN A 117 14.79 -20.02 5.21
C ASN A 117 14.73 -18.80 4.27
N MET A 118 13.68 -18.00 4.43
CA MET A 118 13.39 -16.85 3.58
C MET A 118 13.69 -15.57 4.36
N HIS A 119 14.56 -14.73 3.82
CA HIS A 119 14.99 -13.48 4.46
C HIS A 119 15.01 -12.32 3.47
N ALA A 120 14.73 -11.12 3.97
CA ALA A 120 14.85 -9.87 3.24
C ALA A 120 15.13 -8.70 4.21
N THR A 121 15.36 -7.52 3.66
CA THR A 121 15.53 -6.28 4.42
C THR A 121 14.56 -5.23 3.90
N LEU A 122 13.83 -4.57 4.79
CA LEU A 122 13.00 -3.41 4.48
C LEU A 122 13.65 -2.15 5.07
N THR A 123 13.97 -1.20 4.22
CA THR A 123 14.43 0.14 4.64
C THR A 123 13.27 1.11 4.56
N VAL A 124 12.91 1.69 5.71
CA VAL A 124 11.84 2.69 5.85
C VAL A 124 12.48 4.07 6.05
N GLN A 125 12.10 5.08 5.26
CA GLN A 125 12.69 6.42 5.24
C GLN A 125 11.64 7.54 5.08
#